data_7d4fe01f406c72dd42026a5d079cf64d
#
_entry.id   7d4fe01f406c72dd42026a5d079cf64d
#
_cell.length_a   1.000
_cell.length_b   1.000
_cell.length_c   1.000
_cell.angle_alpha   90.00
_cell.angle_beta   90.00
_cell.angle_gamma   90.00
#
_symmetry.space_group_name_H-M   'P 1'
#
loop_
_entity.id
_entity.type
_entity.pdbx_description
1 polymer ?
#
loop_
_entity_poly.entity_id
_entity_poly.type
_entity_poly.pdbx_seq_one_letter_code
_entity_poly.pdbx_strand_id
1 'polypeptide(L)'
;IYEKEGLESYRDYQIANEDKTLEPGEAFGLVKKILNLNNYYDEDRIEVILLSRNTSDTGLRIRNSIEGHNLDIKRAAFCGGESPHRYVKDFGVHLFLSSSIEDVKLALKSNVAAATIISNHDNDHKNSQLRIAFDGDAVVFSDESEIIFQKEGLDAFIENEKNASGSLKAGPFKSFLVELNKIQN
;
A
#
# COMPACT_ATOMS: atom_id res chain seq x y z
N ILE A 1 11.96 9.66 19.04
CA ILE A 1 12.09 8.92 20.32
C ILE A 1 12.79 7.59 20.05
N TYR A 2 12.21 6.68 19.28
CA TYR A 2 12.76 5.33 19.03
C TYR A 2 14.24 5.34 18.63
N GLU A 3 14.63 6.13 17.64
CA GLU A 3 16.02 6.21 17.15
C GLU A 3 17.01 6.81 18.16
N LYS A 4 16.55 7.63 19.10
CA LYS A 4 17.40 8.35 20.06
C LYS A 4 17.43 7.70 21.44
N GLU A 5 16.32 7.12 21.86
CA GLU A 5 16.08 6.72 23.24
C GLU A 5 15.71 5.22 23.38
N GLY A 6 15.58 4.52 22.25
CA GLY A 6 15.32 3.08 22.19
C GLY A 6 13.85 2.67 22.31
N LEU A 7 13.63 1.36 22.34
CA LEU A 7 12.30 0.76 22.26
C LEU A 7 11.46 0.99 23.53
N GLU A 8 12.04 0.91 24.71
CA GLU A 8 11.30 1.11 25.97
C GLU A 8 10.77 2.54 26.08
N SER A 9 11.60 3.55 25.84
CA SER A 9 11.18 4.95 25.86
C SER A 9 10.10 5.24 24.82
N TYR A 10 10.20 4.62 23.64
CA TYR A 10 9.16 4.72 22.62
C TYR A 10 7.84 4.11 23.09
N ARG A 11 7.89 2.92 23.69
CA ARG A 11 6.72 2.23 24.25
C ARG A 11 6.04 3.07 25.33
N ASP A 12 6.80 3.53 26.33
CA ASP A 12 6.28 4.35 27.42
C ASP A 12 5.65 5.65 26.90
N TYR A 13 6.29 6.28 25.93
CA TYR A 13 5.74 7.47 25.27
C TYR A 13 4.41 7.18 24.56
N GLN A 14 4.30 6.07 23.83
CA GLN A 14 3.06 5.71 23.13
C GLN A 14 1.93 5.43 24.11
N ILE A 15 2.20 4.70 25.20
CA ILE A 15 1.22 4.41 26.26
C ILE A 15 0.80 5.71 26.97
N ALA A 16 1.74 6.55 27.37
CA ALA A 16 1.45 7.82 28.05
C ALA A 16 0.68 8.83 27.17
N ASN A 17 0.63 8.63 25.87
CA ASN A 17 -0.06 9.48 24.90
C ASN A 17 -1.16 8.70 24.13
N GLU A 18 -1.69 7.61 24.65
CA GLU A 18 -2.66 6.76 23.95
C GLU A 18 -3.93 7.50 23.52
N ASP A 19 -4.36 8.50 24.30
CA ASP A 19 -5.53 9.33 24.03
C ASP A 19 -5.22 10.52 23.10
N LYS A 20 -3.94 10.75 22.75
CA LYS A 20 -3.57 11.83 21.86
C LYS A 20 -3.54 11.31 20.41
N THR A 21 -4.50 11.76 19.62
CA THR A 21 -4.59 11.47 18.20
C THR A 21 -3.28 11.76 17.47
N LEU A 22 -2.83 10.81 16.67
CA LEU A 22 -1.69 10.99 15.78
C LEU A 22 -2.04 11.96 14.65
N GLU A 23 -1.08 12.80 14.27
CA GLU A 23 -1.24 13.65 13.10
C GLU A 23 -1.34 12.80 11.81
N PRO A 24 -2.07 13.28 10.79
CA PRO A 24 -2.16 12.62 9.49
C PRO A 24 -0.78 12.39 8.87
N GLY A 25 -0.50 11.14 8.50
CA GLY A 25 0.69 10.77 7.74
C GLY A 25 0.48 10.82 6.23
N GLU A 26 1.51 10.45 5.47
CA GLU A 26 1.54 10.55 3.99
C GLU A 26 0.40 9.79 3.30
N ALA A 27 0.03 8.62 3.80
CA ALA A 27 -1.05 7.82 3.23
C ALA A 27 -2.45 8.28 3.63
N PHE A 28 -2.58 9.18 4.61
CA PHE A 28 -3.86 9.55 5.21
C PHE A 28 -4.89 10.03 4.18
N GLY A 29 -4.48 10.95 3.30
CA GLY A 29 -5.34 11.48 2.25
C GLY A 29 -5.82 10.41 1.27
N LEU A 30 -4.94 9.48 0.89
CA LEU A 30 -5.28 8.36 0.03
C LEU A 30 -6.27 7.41 0.72
N VAL A 31 -5.99 7.02 1.95
CA VAL A 31 -6.87 6.14 2.75
C VAL A 31 -8.26 6.74 2.89
N LYS A 32 -8.38 8.02 3.21
CA LYS A 32 -9.66 8.71 3.33
C LYS A 32 -10.44 8.73 2.02
N LYS A 33 -9.75 8.98 0.88
CA LYS A 33 -10.39 8.96 -0.45
C LYS A 33 -10.86 7.56 -0.83
N ILE A 34 -10.08 6.53 -0.54
CA ILE A 34 -10.44 5.13 -0.80
C ILE A 34 -11.66 4.73 0.03
N LEU A 35 -11.67 4.99 1.33
CA LEU A 35 -12.82 4.69 2.21
C LEU A 35 -14.08 5.43 1.79
N ASN A 36 -13.95 6.68 1.32
CA ASN A 36 -15.10 7.45 0.84
C ASN A 36 -15.80 6.84 -0.38
N LEU A 37 -15.12 5.96 -1.14
CA LEU A 37 -15.78 5.28 -2.26
C LEU A 37 -16.93 4.39 -1.81
N ASN A 38 -16.88 3.83 -0.60
CA ASN A 38 -17.98 3.02 -0.05
C ASN A 38 -19.28 3.81 0.09
N ASN A 39 -19.22 5.13 0.22
CA ASN A 39 -20.43 5.97 0.31
C ASN A 39 -21.28 6.00 -0.99
N TYR A 40 -20.78 5.49 -2.09
CA TYR A 40 -21.49 5.40 -3.37
C TYR A 40 -22.18 4.06 -3.59
N TYR A 41 -22.06 3.12 -2.63
CA TYR A 41 -22.60 1.77 -2.72
C TYR A 41 -23.44 1.43 -1.50
N ASP A 42 -24.39 0.52 -1.66
CA ASP A 42 -25.25 0.03 -0.57
C ASP A 42 -24.48 -0.87 0.41
N GLU A 43 -23.37 -1.47 -0.04
CA GLU A 43 -22.49 -2.32 0.75
C GLU A 43 -21.03 -1.86 0.60
N ASP A 44 -20.22 -2.06 1.64
CA ASP A 44 -18.79 -1.79 1.60
C ASP A 44 -18.09 -2.68 0.56
N ARG A 45 -17.56 -2.07 -0.48
CA ARG A 45 -16.82 -2.77 -1.56
C ARG A 45 -15.30 -2.70 -1.35
N ILE A 46 -14.85 -1.79 -0.51
CA ILE A 46 -13.43 -1.57 -0.23
C ILE A 46 -13.21 -1.63 1.27
N GLU A 47 -12.20 -2.37 1.66
CA GLU A 47 -11.72 -2.40 3.03
C GLU A 47 -10.27 -1.93 3.08
N VAL A 48 -9.98 -1.10 4.06
CA VAL A 48 -8.60 -0.74 4.42
C VAL A 48 -8.21 -1.50 5.67
N ILE A 49 -7.09 -2.20 5.62
CA ILE A 49 -6.54 -2.99 6.73
C ILE A 49 -5.24 -2.33 7.17
N LEU A 50 -5.10 -2.09 8.46
CA LEU A 50 -3.86 -1.57 9.02
C LEU A 50 -2.92 -2.72 9.39
N LEU A 51 -1.71 -2.70 8.84
CA LEU A 51 -0.63 -3.60 9.24
C LEU A 51 0.49 -2.76 9.85
N SER A 52 0.87 -3.02 11.09
CA SER A 52 1.85 -2.22 11.82
C SER A 52 2.90 -3.08 12.51
N ARG A 53 4.15 -2.60 12.52
CA ARG A 53 5.24 -3.22 13.28
C ARG A 53 5.12 -3.00 14.80
N ASN A 54 4.22 -2.14 15.24
CA ASN A 54 3.98 -1.91 16.66
C ASN A 54 3.55 -3.19 17.38
N THR A 55 3.70 -3.19 18.69
CA THR A 55 3.11 -4.18 19.60
C THR A 55 1.66 -3.80 19.92
N SER A 56 0.88 -4.71 20.47
CA SER A 56 -0.54 -4.48 20.79
C SER A 56 -0.76 -3.31 21.75
N ASP A 57 0.11 -3.15 22.73
CA ASP A 57 0.06 -2.06 23.72
C ASP A 57 0.39 -0.69 23.10
N THR A 58 1.37 -0.61 22.23
CA THR A 58 1.67 0.64 21.49
C THR A 58 0.69 0.89 20.35
N GLY A 59 -0.02 -0.14 19.92
CA GLY A 59 -1.06 -0.07 18.89
C GLY A 59 -2.35 0.61 19.35
N LEU A 60 -2.59 0.74 20.67
CA LEU A 60 -3.81 1.37 21.18
C LEU A 60 -3.93 2.83 20.75
N ARG A 61 -2.83 3.60 20.79
CA ARG A 61 -2.82 4.98 20.28
C ARG A 61 -3.20 5.07 18.80
N ILE A 62 -2.75 4.10 17.99
CA ILE A 62 -3.10 4.04 16.57
C ILE A 62 -4.59 3.79 16.41
N ARG A 63 -5.16 2.86 17.18
CA ARG A 63 -6.59 2.56 17.17
C ARG A 63 -7.42 3.79 17.56
N ASN A 64 -7.06 4.44 18.66
CA ASN A 64 -7.74 5.67 19.12
C ASN A 64 -7.63 6.79 18.06
N SER A 65 -6.51 6.85 17.32
CA SER A 65 -6.33 7.80 16.23
C SER A 65 -7.21 7.49 15.02
N ILE A 66 -7.40 6.21 14.67
CA ILE A 66 -8.34 5.78 13.63
C ILE A 66 -9.76 6.27 13.96
N GLU A 67 -10.19 6.04 15.20
CA GLU A 67 -11.50 6.49 15.70
C GLU A 67 -11.59 8.03 15.73
N GLY A 68 -10.56 8.72 16.23
CA GLY A 68 -10.50 10.17 16.30
C GLY A 68 -10.53 10.88 14.94
N HIS A 69 -10.02 10.23 13.90
CA HIS A 69 -10.08 10.72 12.51
C HIS A 69 -11.30 10.23 11.74
N ASN A 70 -12.20 9.47 12.37
CA ASN A 70 -13.39 8.87 11.74
C ASN A 70 -13.02 8.04 10.48
N LEU A 71 -11.97 7.22 10.57
CA LEU A 71 -11.60 6.30 9.50
C LEU A 71 -12.30 4.96 9.73
N ASP A 72 -13.03 4.44 8.75
CA ASP A 72 -13.69 3.13 8.81
C ASP A 72 -12.68 2.00 8.55
N ILE A 73 -11.72 1.84 9.47
CA ILE A 73 -10.73 0.76 9.45
C ILE A 73 -11.10 -0.23 10.55
N LYS A 74 -11.67 -1.37 10.13
CA LYS A 74 -12.22 -2.39 11.06
C LYS A 74 -11.17 -3.42 11.48
N ARG A 75 -10.18 -3.70 10.62
CA ARG A 75 -9.15 -4.72 10.87
C ARG A 75 -7.77 -4.11 10.99
N ALA A 76 -7.01 -4.55 11.99
CA ALA A 76 -5.62 -4.19 12.18
C ALA A 76 -4.81 -5.39 12.68
N ALA A 77 -3.55 -5.49 12.27
CA ALA A 77 -2.60 -6.44 12.84
C ALA A 77 -1.35 -5.70 13.33
N PHE A 78 -0.96 -5.99 14.57
CA PHE A 78 0.23 -5.48 15.22
C PHE A 78 1.27 -6.60 15.28
N CYS A 79 2.38 -6.44 14.57
CA CYS A 79 3.33 -7.51 14.28
C CYS A 79 4.51 -7.59 15.28
N GLY A 80 4.54 -6.73 16.32
CA GLY A 80 5.55 -6.79 17.38
C GLY A 80 6.99 -6.64 16.87
N GLY A 81 7.24 -5.75 15.90
CA GLY A 81 8.55 -5.52 15.28
C GLY A 81 8.79 -6.34 13.99
N GLU A 82 8.02 -7.41 13.78
CA GLU A 82 8.11 -8.24 12.58
C GLU A 82 7.62 -7.51 11.33
N SER A 83 8.07 -7.98 10.15
CA SER A 83 7.62 -7.41 8.89
C SER A 83 6.14 -7.75 8.61
N PRO A 84 5.30 -6.77 8.29
CA PRO A 84 3.88 -6.99 8.04
C PRO A 84 3.60 -7.71 6.72
N HIS A 85 4.55 -7.81 5.79
CA HIS A 85 4.35 -8.44 4.47
C HIS A 85 3.83 -9.89 4.56
N ARG A 86 4.18 -10.62 5.61
CA ARG A 86 3.77 -12.02 5.80
C ARG A 86 2.26 -12.18 5.98
N TYR A 87 1.57 -11.13 6.37
CA TYR A 87 0.13 -11.15 6.60
C TYR A 87 -0.68 -10.71 5.37
N VAL A 88 -0.06 -10.07 4.37
CA VAL A 88 -0.80 -9.46 3.24
C VAL A 88 -1.61 -10.50 2.46
N LYS A 89 -1.07 -11.70 2.27
CA LYS A 89 -1.74 -12.78 1.53
C LYS A 89 -2.91 -13.37 2.32
N ASP A 90 -2.70 -13.63 3.61
CA ASP A 90 -3.70 -14.26 4.48
C ASP A 90 -4.88 -13.31 4.76
N PHE A 91 -4.64 -12.01 4.74
CA PHE A 91 -5.69 -11.00 4.83
C PHE A 91 -6.42 -10.75 3.50
N GLY A 92 -6.01 -11.38 2.40
CA GLY A 92 -6.60 -11.19 1.08
C GLY A 92 -6.34 -9.79 0.51
N VAL A 93 -5.18 -9.20 0.79
CA VAL A 93 -4.82 -7.85 0.36
C VAL A 93 -4.58 -7.84 -1.14
N HIS A 94 -5.25 -6.93 -1.86
CA HIS A 94 -5.06 -6.73 -3.30
C HIS A 94 -4.02 -5.64 -3.62
N LEU A 95 -3.80 -4.68 -2.70
CA LEU A 95 -2.77 -3.65 -2.80
C LEU A 95 -2.14 -3.40 -1.43
N PHE A 96 -0.84 -3.58 -1.31
CA PHE A 96 -0.07 -3.28 -0.12
C PHE A 96 0.75 -2.00 -0.30
N LEU A 97 0.60 -1.06 0.61
CA LEU A 97 1.32 0.22 0.61
C LEU A 97 2.18 0.33 1.87
N SER A 98 3.45 0.63 1.70
CA SER A 98 4.40 0.78 2.81
C SER A 98 5.46 1.83 2.50
N SER A 99 5.98 2.50 3.53
CA SER A 99 7.21 3.32 3.41
C SER A 99 8.49 2.46 3.38
N SER A 100 8.41 1.19 3.76
CA SER A 100 9.53 0.24 3.73
C SER A 100 9.66 -0.41 2.36
N ILE A 101 10.71 -0.07 1.63
CA ILE A 101 11.03 -0.67 0.32
C ILE A 101 11.18 -2.19 0.42
N GLU A 102 11.77 -2.68 1.53
CA GLU A 102 11.97 -4.12 1.73
C GLU A 102 10.65 -4.86 1.90
N ASP A 103 9.69 -4.32 2.67
CA ASP A 103 8.36 -4.91 2.82
C ASP A 103 7.61 -4.93 1.49
N VAL A 104 7.73 -3.87 0.69
CA VAL A 104 7.15 -3.79 -0.66
C VAL A 104 7.73 -4.88 -1.57
N LYS A 105 9.05 -5.03 -1.62
CA LYS A 105 9.71 -6.10 -2.41
C LYS A 105 9.26 -7.50 -1.99
N LEU A 106 9.10 -7.73 -0.69
CA LEU A 106 8.64 -9.02 -0.17
C LEU A 106 7.18 -9.31 -0.52
N ALA A 107 6.31 -8.29 -0.48
CA ALA A 107 4.91 -8.40 -0.90
C ALA A 107 4.81 -8.71 -2.41
N LEU A 108 5.57 -8.03 -3.26
CA LEU A 108 5.66 -8.31 -4.71
C LEU A 108 6.12 -9.75 -4.98
N LYS A 109 7.14 -10.25 -4.26
CA LYS A 109 7.58 -11.65 -4.36
C LYS A 109 6.50 -12.66 -3.95
N SER A 110 5.55 -12.24 -3.13
CA SER A 110 4.39 -13.03 -2.72
C SER A 110 3.20 -12.91 -3.68
N ASN A 111 3.40 -12.31 -4.86
CA ASN A 111 2.37 -12.01 -5.88
C ASN A 111 1.22 -11.12 -5.36
N VAL A 112 1.52 -10.20 -4.45
CA VAL A 112 0.60 -9.13 -4.05
C VAL A 112 1.09 -7.82 -4.65
N ALA A 113 0.21 -7.09 -5.32
CA ALA A 113 0.53 -5.74 -5.80
C ALA A 113 0.98 -4.86 -4.63
N ALA A 114 2.12 -4.21 -4.76
CA ALA A 114 2.65 -3.39 -3.69
C ALA A 114 3.41 -2.17 -4.22
N ALA A 115 3.33 -1.06 -3.48
CA ALA A 115 4.03 0.16 -3.84
C ALA A 115 4.58 0.88 -2.60
N THR A 116 5.70 1.59 -2.81
CA THR A 116 6.32 2.41 -1.77
C THR A 116 5.63 3.78 -1.71
N ILE A 117 5.23 4.18 -0.49
CA ILE A 117 4.74 5.52 -0.23
C ILE A 117 5.94 6.46 -0.17
N ILE A 118 5.94 7.47 -1.02
CA ILE A 118 6.96 8.52 -1.06
C ILE A 118 6.35 9.77 -0.44
N SER A 119 7.09 10.41 0.48
CA SER A 119 6.66 11.66 1.10
C SER A 119 6.55 12.76 0.06
N ASN A 120 5.37 13.39 0.01
CA ASN A 120 5.12 14.58 -0.79
C ASN A 120 4.56 15.67 0.10
N HIS A 121 5.25 16.82 0.16
CA HIS A 121 4.84 17.94 1.01
C HIS A 121 3.61 18.70 0.49
N ASP A 122 3.19 18.47 -0.76
CA ASP A 122 1.98 19.07 -1.35
C ASP A 122 0.75 18.16 -1.19
N ASN A 123 0.29 18.01 0.04
CA ASN A 123 -0.92 17.25 0.33
C ASN A 123 -2.17 18.09 0.03
N ASP A 124 -2.69 18.05 -1.20
CA ASP A 124 -4.02 18.60 -1.53
C ASP A 124 -5.13 17.70 -0.97
N HIS A 125 -5.42 17.88 0.32
CA HIS A 125 -6.52 17.18 1.00
C HIS A 125 -7.92 17.68 0.60
N LYS A 126 -8.01 18.75 -0.19
CA LYS A 126 -9.27 19.42 -0.53
C LYS A 126 -10.05 18.70 -1.64
N ASN A 127 -9.36 17.92 -2.48
CA ASN A 127 -10.00 17.18 -3.56
C ASN A 127 -10.44 15.79 -3.07
N SER A 128 -11.75 15.50 -3.11
CA SER A 128 -12.30 14.20 -2.74
C SER A 128 -12.12 13.11 -3.80
N GLN A 129 -11.80 13.49 -5.05
CA GLN A 129 -11.66 12.56 -6.15
C GLN A 129 -10.39 11.72 -6.02
N LEU A 130 -10.54 10.39 -6.12
CA LEU A 130 -9.42 9.46 -6.24
C LEU A 130 -8.98 9.40 -7.70
N ARG A 131 -7.70 9.67 -7.96
CA ARG A 131 -7.06 9.50 -9.27
C ARG A 131 -5.84 8.63 -9.09
N ILE A 132 -5.75 7.55 -9.84
CA ILE A 132 -4.63 6.62 -9.83
C ILE A 132 -4.07 6.54 -11.25
N ALA A 133 -2.76 6.67 -11.38
CA ALA A 133 -2.05 6.42 -12.61
C ALA A 133 -1.16 5.18 -12.43
N PHE A 134 -1.12 4.33 -13.43
CA PHE A 134 -0.25 3.16 -13.47
C PHE A 134 0.75 3.32 -14.62
N ASP A 135 1.99 2.95 -14.37
CA ASP A 135 2.95 2.72 -15.42
C ASP A 135 2.56 1.46 -16.21
N GLY A 136 2.90 1.39 -17.49
CA GLY A 136 2.63 0.24 -18.34
C GLY A 136 3.57 -0.91 -18.06
N ASP A 137 4.86 -0.64 -18.22
CA ASP A 137 5.90 -1.66 -18.16
C ASP A 137 6.27 -2.03 -16.72
N ALA A 138 6.48 -3.31 -16.48
CA ALA A 138 6.82 -3.89 -15.17
C ALA A 138 5.79 -3.62 -14.04
N VAL A 139 4.67 -2.98 -14.34
CA VAL A 139 3.58 -2.71 -13.38
C VAL A 139 2.27 -3.36 -13.86
N VAL A 140 1.68 -2.84 -14.95
CA VAL A 140 0.46 -3.41 -15.55
C VAL A 140 0.79 -4.67 -16.33
N PHE A 141 1.87 -4.62 -17.12
CA PHE A 141 2.41 -5.74 -17.87
C PHE A 141 3.66 -6.32 -17.20
N SER A 142 4.13 -7.48 -17.70
CA SER A 142 5.36 -8.09 -17.22
C SER A 142 6.59 -7.23 -17.59
N ASP A 143 7.69 -7.50 -16.91
CA ASP A 143 8.98 -6.86 -17.10
C ASP A 143 9.85 -7.53 -18.22
N GLU A 144 9.25 -8.39 -19.03
CA GLU A 144 9.98 -9.18 -20.05
C GLU A 144 10.73 -8.27 -21.03
N SER A 145 10.07 -7.24 -21.54
CA SER A 145 10.66 -6.27 -22.46
C SER A 145 11.76 -5.44 -21.81
N GLU A 146 11.56 -5.01 -20.57
CA GLU A 146 12.56 -4.27 -19.79
C GLU A 146 13.81 -5.12 -19.51
N ILE A 147 13.63 -6.40 -19.18
CA ILE A 147 14.74 -7.35 -18.97
C ILE A 147 15.58 -7.50 -20.24
N ILE A 148 14.95 -7.59 -21.40
CA ILE A 148 15.66 -7.66 -22.70
C ILE A 148 16.43 -6.36 -22.94
N PHE A 149 15.80 -5.21 -22.74
CA PHE A 149 16.46 -3.92 -22.85
C PHE A 149 17.69 -3.79 -21.96
N GLN A 150 17.59 -4.18 -20.70
CA GLN A 150 18.69 -4.09 -19.73
C GLN A 150 19.84 -5.06 -20.03
N LYS A 151 19.55 -6.24 -20.58
CA LYS A 151 20.56 -7.28 -20.86
C LYS A 151 21.21 -7.14 -22.23
N GLU A 152 20.42 -6.81 -23.23
CA GLU A 152 20.81 -6.92 -24.64
C GLU A 152 20.75 -5.56 -25.37
N GLY A 153 20.24 -4.52 -24.74
CA GLY A 153 20.19 -3.16 -25.27
C GLY A 153 19.00 -2.85 -26.17
N LEU A 154 19.00 -1.62 -26.70
CA LEU A 154 17.86 -1.06 -27.42
C LEU A 154 17.51 -1.83 -28.71
N ASP A 155 18.50 -2.29 -29.45
CA ASP A 155 18.27 -2.96 -30.73
C ASP A 155 17.55 -4.31 -30.54
N ALA A 156 17.94 -5.09 -29.53
CA ALA A 156 17.29 -6.33 -29.15
C ALA A 156 15.86 -6.10 -28.64
N PHE A 157 15.65 -5.05 -27.84
CA PHE A 157 14.32 -4.64 -27.43
C PHE A 157 13.41 -4.33 -28.63
N ILE A 158 13.87 -3.50 -29.57
CA ILE A 158 13.10 -3.14 -30.77
C ILE A 158 12.77 -4.37 -31.61
N GLU A 159 13.71 -5.29 -31.77
CA GLU A 159 13.51 -6.53 -32.52
C GLU A 159 12.49 -7.45 -31.80
N ASN A 160 12.60 -7.59 -30.49
CA ASN A 160 11.63 -8.34 -29.68
C ASN A 160 10.22 -7.79 -29.83
N GLU A 161 10.03 -6.48 -29.68
CA GLU A 161 8.72 -5.83 -29.83
C GLU A 161 8.12 -6.02 -31.24
N LYS A 162 8.94 -5.94 -32.28
CA LYS A 162 8.48 -6.17 -33.67
C LYS A 162 8.06 -7.61 -33.93
N ASN A 163 8.71 -8.56 -33.29
CA ASN A 163 8.46 -10.00 -33.45
C ASN A 163 7.43 -10.55 -32.45
N ALA A 164 7.02 -9.77 -31.47
CA ALA A 164 6.02 -10.15 -30.49
C ALA A 164 4.66 -10.42 -31.18
N SER A 165 4.23 -11.68 -31.16
CA SER A 165 2.99 -12.14 -31.79
C SER A 165 1.81 -12.31 -30.82
N GLY A 166 2.00 -11.96 -29.55
CA GLY A 166 1.01 -12.14 -28.47
C GLY A 166 0.83 -10.89 -27.62
N SER A 167 -0.21 -10.90 -26.78
CA SER A 167 -0.37 -9.87 -25.76
C SER A 167 0.69 -10.02 -24.67
N LEU A 168 1.17 -8.91 -24.13
CA LEU A 168 2.08 -8.89 -22.99
C LEU A 168 1.51 -9.68 -21.82
N LYS A 169 2.36 -10.40 -21.11
CA LYS A 169 1.97 -11.09 -19.90
C LYS A 169 1.57 -10.09 -18.82
N ALA A 170 0.77 -10.54 -17.88
CA ALA A 170 0.32 -9.71 -16.80
C ALA A 170 1.44 -9.37 -15.82
N GLY A 171 1.53 -8.11 -15.46
CA GLY A 171 2.41 -7.62 -14.40
C GLY A 171 1.84 -7.86 -13.00
N PRO A 172 2.57 -7.43 -11.95
CA PRO A 172 2.21 -7.68 -10.55
C PRO A 172 0.90 -7.01 -10.12
N PHE A 173 0.47 -5.97 -10.81
CA PHE A 173 -0.75 -5.22 -10.45
C PHE A 173 -2.04 -5.76 -11.10
N LYS A 174 -1.97 -6.82 -11.91
CA LYS A 174 -3.16 -7.37 -12.58
C LYS A 174 -4.29 -7.71 -11.61
N SER A 175 -3.99 -8.38 -10.50
CA SER A 175 -4.99 -8.77 -9.51
C SER A 175 -5.70 -7.55 -8.92
N PHE A 176 -4.95 -6.53 -8.55
CA PHE A 176 -5.50 -5.27 -8.04
C PHE A 176 -6.38 -4.57 -9.09
N LEU A 177 -5.93 -4.49 -10.35
CA LEU A 177 -6.69 -3.85 -11.43
C LEU A 177 -8.00 -4.59 -11.72
N VAL A 178 -8.01 -5.92 -11.62
CA VAL A 178 -9.24 -6.72 -11.76
C VAL A 178 -10.24 -6.38 -10.66
N GLU A 179 -9.80 -6.29 -9.40
CA GLU A 179 -10.68 -5.89 -8.29
C GLU A 179 -11.13 -4.44 -8.41
N LEU A 180 -10.25 -3.52 -8.82
CA LEU A 180 -10.60 -2.13 -9.07
C LEU A 180 -11.67 -2.00 -10.16
N ASN A 181 -11.59 -2.80 -11.23
CA ASN A 181 -12.60 -2.81 -12.28
C ASN A 181 -13.98 -3.29 -11.79
N LYS A 182 -14.02 -4.21 -10.83
CA LYS A 182 -15.29 -4.66 -10.22
C LYS A 182 -15.97 -3.55 -9.39
N ILE A 183 -15.20 -2.62 -8.85
CA ILE A 183 -15.72 -1.48 -8.10
C ILE A 183 -16.35 -0.45 -9.05
N GLN A 184 -15.82 -0.33 -10.28
CA GLN A 184 -16.28 0.64 -11.27
C GLN A 184 -17.59 0.24 -11.96
N ASN A 185 -17.96 -1.05 -11.90
CA ASN A 185 -19.17 -1.64 -12.50
C ASN A 185 -20.18 -2.04 -11.42
#